data_888d52aece17f1e69035135d7b5bfde3
#
_entry.id   888d52aece17f1e69035135d7b5bfde3
#
_cell.length_a   1.000
_cell.length_b   1.000
_cell.length_c   1.000
_cell.angle_alpha   90.00
_cell.angle_beta   90.00
_cell.angle_gamma   90.00
#
_symmetry.space_group_name_H-M   'P 1'
#
loop_
_entity.id
_entity.type
_entity.pdbx_description
1 polymer ?
#
loop_
_entity_poly.entity_id
_entity_poly.type
_entity_poly.pdbx_seq_one_letter_code
_entity_poly.pdbx_strand_id
1 'polypeptide(L)'
;MISFDLDMTLLDHRTDQITPSALEAIEKLRPKYKIVLATGRDMDNYYSTSYRDIVRPDAIVHMNGTKITVGDKLLFEHIFDPKLLRRVLSFCDEKGFGIGMTVGDED
;
A
#
# COMPACT_ATOMS: atom_id res chain seq x y z
N MET A 1 -6.49 -7.45 -16.39
CA MET A 1 -6.05 -6.82 -15.14
C MET A 1 -4.65 -6.25 -15.33
N ILE A 2 -4.44 -5.01 -14.91
CA ILE A 2 -3.12 -4.37 -14.92
C ILE A 2 -2.79 -3.93 -13.51
N SER A 3 -1.61 -4.31 -13.04
CA SER A 3 -1.12 -3.98 -11.71
C SER A 3 -0.01 -2.92 -11.81
N PHE A 4 -0.06 -1.93 -10.93
CA PHE A 4 0.93 -0.86 -10.84
C PHE A 4 1.50 -0.79 -9.43
N ASP A 5 2.80 -0.54 -9.34
CA ASP A 5 3.41 -0.07 -8.10
C ASP A 5 3.14 1.43 -7.94
N LEU A 6 3.16 1.93 -6.72
CA LEU A 6 2.90 3.34 -6.44
C LEU A 6 4.18 4.16 -6.41
N ASP A 7 5.03 3.90 -5.42
CA ASP A 7 6.22 4.71 -5.17
C ASP A 7 7.23 4.59 -6.30
N MET A 8 7.66 5.72 -6.84
CA MET A 8 8.61 5.83 -7.96
C MET A 8 8.12 5.21 -9.27
N THR A 9 6.85 4.86 -9.36
CA THR A 9 6.20 4.39 -10.59
C THR A 9 5.10 5.35 -11.00
N LEU A 10 4.02 5.43 -10.20
CA LEU A 10 2.95 6.42 -10.40
C LEU A 10 3.23 7.71 -9.63
N LEU A 11 3.86 7.59 -8.46
CA LEU A 11 4.16 8.70 -7.57
C LEU A 11 5.59 9.19 -7.79
N ASP A 12 5.72 10.48 -8.12
CA ASP A 12 7.02 11.15 -8.26
C ASP A 12 7.43 11.70 -6.89
N HIS A 13 8.52 11.19 -6.32
CA HIS A 13 9.01 11.62 -5.02
C HIS A 13 9.60 13.02 -5.01
N ARG A 14 9.91 13.60 -6.18
CA ARG A 14 10.40 14.98 -6.25
C ARG A 14 9.28 15.99 -6.02
N THR A 15 8.06 15.66 -6.44
CA THR A 15 6.87 16.52 -6.31
C THR A 15 5.89 16.00 -5.27
N ASP A 16 6.08 14.75 -4.83
CA ASP A 16 5.17 14.04 -3.92
C ASP A 16 3.75 13.92 -4.49
N GLN A 17 3.66 13.86 -5.81
CA GLN A 17 2.39 13.78 -6.54
C GLN A 17 2.42 12.67 -7.57
N ILE A 18 1.23 12.17 -7.90
CA ILE A 18 1.06 11.24 -9.02
C ILE A 18 1.19 12.03 -10.31
N THR A 19 2.01 11.54 -11.23
CA THR A 19 2.28 12.27 -12.47
C THR A 19 1.04 12.34 -13.35
N PRO A 20 0.78 13.49 -14.01
CA PRO A 20 -0.37 13.61 -14.90
C PRO A 20 -0.39 12.59 -16.04
N SER A 21 0.78 12.23 -16.57
CA SER A 21 0.88 11.22 -17.64
C SER A 21 0.46 9.84 -17.17
N ALA A 22 0.78 9.48 -15.91
CA ALA A 22 0.34 8.22 -15.32
C ALA A 22 -1.18 8.18 -15.17
N LEU A 23 -1.78 9.26 -14.68
CA LEU A 23 -3.24 9.34 -14.54
C LEU A 23 -3.94 9.24 -15.90
N GLU A 24 -3.41 9.93 -16.90
CA GLU A 24 -3.96 9.86 -18.26
C GLU A 24 -3.91 8.42 -18.81
N ALA A 25 -2.79 7.73 -18.62
CA ALA A 25 -2.64 6.35 -19.04
C ALA A 25 -3.64 5.42 -18.35
N ILE A 26 -3.80 5.58 -17.03
CA ILE A 26 -4.75 4.79 -16.26
C ILE A 26 -6.19 5.02 -16.76
N GLU A 27 -6.58 6.26 -17.00
CA GLU A 27 -7.93 6.56 -17.50
C GLU A 27 -8.20 5.95 -18.88
N LYS A 28 -7.18 5.88 -19.74
CA LYS A 28 -7.29 5.21 -21.04
C LYS A 28 -7.42 3.69 -20.92
N LEU A 29 -6.81 3.10 -19.90
CA LEU A 29 -6.84 1.65 -19.67
C LEU A 29 -8.11 1.20 -18.94
N ARG A 30 -8.69 2.05 -18.14
CA ARG A 30 -9.81 1.72 -17.23
C ARG A 30 -11.00 1.06 -17.94
N PRO A 31 -11.43 1.49 -19.14
CA PRO A 31 -12.56 0.84 -19.82
C PRO A 31 -12.31 -0.61 -20.22
N LYS A 32 -11.03 -0.99 -20.38
CA LYS A 32 -10.65 -2.32 -20.89
C LYS A 32 -10.09 -3.25 -19.81
N TYR A 33 -9.53 -2.68 -18.74
CA TYR A 33 -8.81 -3.47 -17.75
C TYR A 33 -9.18 -3.04 -16.32
N LYS A 34 -9.18 -4.02 -15.42
CA LYS A 34 -9.22 -3.72 -13.99
C LYS A 34 -7.87 -3.18 -13.57
N ILE A 35 -7.88 -2.15 -12.75
CA ILE A 35 -6.67 -1.46 -12.25
C ILE A 35 -6.41 -1.90 -10.82
N VAL A 36 -5.19 -2.37 -10.57
CA VAL A 36 -4.76 -2.86 -9.26
C VAL A 36 -3.52 -2.09 -8.84
N LEU A 37 -3.50 -1.62 -7.61
CA LEU A 37 -2.28 -1.12 -6.97
C LEU A 37 -1.64 -2.25 -6.16
N ALA A 38 -0.33 -2.40 -6.30
CA ALA A 38 0.46 -3.32 -5.48
C ALA A 38 1.57 -2.51 -4.83
N THR A 39 1.57 -2.40 -3.50
CA THR A 39 2.41 -1.46 -2.78
C THR A 39 2.85 -2.00 -1.42
N GLY A 40 3.99 -1.49 -0.94
CA GLY A 40 4.40 -1.71 0.45
C GLY A 40 3.64 -0.86 1.45
N ARG A 41 2.92 0.17 0.99
CA ARG A 41 2.12 1.03 1.87
C ARG A 41 0.83 0.35 2.30
N ASP A 42 0.29 0.80 3.44
CA ASP A 42 -1.14 0.62 3.75
C ASP A 42 -1.88 1.81 3.12
N MET A 43 -2.66 1.54 2.07
CA MET A 43 -3.36 2.61 1.34
C MET A 43 -4.58 3.14 2.08
N ASP A 44 -4.97 2.52 3.18
CA ASP A 44 -6.00 3.03 4.07
C ASP A 44 -5.41 3.93 5.17
N ASN A 45 -4.08 4.02 5.24
CA ASN A 45 -3.38 4.92 6.14
C ASN A 45 -3.58 6.37 5.71
N TYR A 46 -3.68 7.27 6.69
CA TYR A 46 -3.92 8.70 6.49
C TYR A 46 -3.01 9.34 5.42
N TYR A 47 -1.74 8.96 5.39
CA TYR A 47 -0.78 9.53 4.45
C TYR A 47 -0.92 9.02 3.02
N SER A 48 -1.68 7.96 2.82
CA SER A 48 -1.79 7.30 1.51
C SER A 48 -3.19 7.36 0.90
N THR A 49 -4.21 7.69 1.69
CA THR A 49 -5.60 7.72 1.21
C THR A 49 -5.82 8.70 0.07
N SER A 50 -5.11 9.83 0.04
CA SER A 50 -5.22 10.81 -1.04
C SER A 50 -4.79 10.21 -2.38
N TYR A 51 -3.73 9.42 -2.40
CA TYR A 51 -3.26 8.74 -3.61
C TYR A 51 -4.24 7.68 -4.07
N ARG A 52 -4.81 6.92 -3.15
CA ARG A 52 -5.87 5.95 -3.43
C ARG A 52 -7.05 6.63 -4.10
N ASP A 53 -7.48 7.77 -3.56
CA ASP A 53 -8.65 8.50 -4.06
C ASP A 53 -8.39 9.11 -5.45
N ILE A 54 -7.15 9.45 -5.77
CA ILE A 54 -6.76 9.96 -7.08
C ILE A 54 -6.72 8.82 -8.10
N VAL A 55 -6.07 7.72 -7.79
CA VAL A 55 -5.91 6.57 -8.70
C VAL A 55 -7.22 5.80 -8.88
N ARG A 56 -8.00 5.68 -7.83
CA ARG A 56 -9.27 4.93 -7.80
C ARG A 56 -9.13 3.51 -8.33
N PRO A 57 -8.26 2.69 -7.71
CA PRO A 57 -8.06 1.33 -8.16
C PRO A 57 -9.28 0.46 -7.87
N ASP A 58 -9.47 -0.59 -8.69
CA ASP A 58 -10.50 -1.59 -8.45
C ASP A 58 -10.12 -2.49 -7.26
N ALA A 59 -8.84 -2.73 -7.08
CA ALA A 59 -8.31 -3.54 -5.98
C ALA A 59 -6.93 -3.04 -5.56
N ILE A 60 -6.55 -3.33 -4.32
CA ILE A 60 -5.23 -2.97 -3.79
C ILE A 60 -4.63 -4.16 -3.07
N VAL A 61 -3.37 -4.45 -3.37
CA VAL A 61 -2.53 -5.36 -2.61
C VAL A 61 -1.60 -4.47 -1.77
N HIS A 62 -1.94 -4.34 -0.48
CA HIS A 62 -1.22 -3.46 0.45
C HIS A 62 -0.13 -4.23 1.20
N MET A 63 0.81 -3.47 1.77
CA MET A 63 1.76 -3.97 2.77
C MET A 63 2.47 -5.23 2.33
N ASN A 64 2.98 -5.17 1.08
CA ASN A 64 3.74 -6.27 0.46
C ASN A 64 2.96 -7.60 0.40
N GLY A 65 1.66 -7.53 0.23
CA GLY A 65 0.82 -8.72 0.04
C GLY A 65 0.12 -9.22 1.29
N THR A 66 0.26 -8.53 2.41
CA THR A 66 -0.37 -8.97 3.67
C THR A 66 -1.79 -8.46 3.86
N LYS A 67 -2.23 -7.54 3.02
CA LYS A 67 -3.58 -7.00 3.07
C LYS A 67 -4.10 -6.82 1.64
N ILE A 68 -5.30 -7.30 1.36
CA ILE A 68 -5.93 -7.15 0.04
C ILE A 68 -7.33 -6.59 0.21
N THR A 69 -7.63 -5.50 -0.50
CA THR A 69 -8.96 -4.91 -0.55
C THR A 69 -9.46 -4.88 -2.00
N VAL A 70 -10.75 -5.09 -2.18
CA VAL A 70 -11.43 -4.97 -3.48
C VAL A 70 -12.57 -3.97 -3.30
N GLY A 71 -12.43 -2.80 -3.93
CA GLY A 71 -13.30 -1.68 -3.63
C GLY A 71 -13.17 -1.30 -2.15
N ASP A 72 -14.28 -1.29 -1.42
CA ASP A 72 -14.31 -1.00 0.01
C ASP A 72 -14.27 -2.26 0.88
N LYS A 73 -14.13 -3.42 0.26
CA LYS A 73 -14.21 -4.70 0.97
C LYS A 73 -12.83 -5.25 1.27
N LEU A 74 -12.57 -5.51 2.57
CA LEU A 74 -11.36 -6.24 2.99
C LEU A 74 -11.54 -7.72 2.64
N LEU A 75 -10.67 -8.22 1.75
CA LEU A 75 -10.71 -9.58 1.27
C LEU A 75 -9.77 -10.50 2.04
N PHE A 76 -8.63 -9.99 2.42
CA PHE A 76 -7.57 -10.74 3.08
C PHE A 76 -6.73 -9.81 3.94
N GLU A 77 -6.35 -10.29 5.15
CA GLU A 77 -5.39 -9.59 5.99
C GLU A 77 -4.65 -10.61 6.85
N HIS A 78 -3.33 -10.54 6.83
CA HIS A 78 -2.47 -11.34 7.69
C HIS A 78 -1.75 -10.42 8.67
N ILE A 79 -1.91 -10.68 9.96
CA ILE A 79 -1.24 -9.92 11.02
C ILE A 79 -0.26 -10.83 11.75
N PHE A 80 0.76 -10.23 12.33
CA PHE A 80 1.75 -10.97 13.11
C PHE A 80 1.12 -11.65 14.32
N ASP A 81 1.56 -12.87 14.58
CA ASP A 81 1.31 -13.50 15.87
C ASP A 81 1.98 -12.66 16.97
N PRO A 82 1.25 -12.27 18.03
CA PRO A 82 1.83 -11.46 19.11
C PRO A 82 3.08 -12.07 19.75
N LYS A 83 3.17 -13.39 19.80
CA LYS A 83 4.36 -14.06 20.33
C LYS A 83 5.57 -13.86 19.43
N LEU A 84 5.39 -13.97 18.11
CA LEU A 84 6.45 -13.71 17.15
C LEU A 84 6.88 -12.26 17.22
N LEU A 85 5.92 -11.33 17.29
CA LEU A 85 6.21 -9.90 17.39
C LEU A 85 7.07 -9.58 18.62
N ARG A 86 6.73 -10.15 19.78
CA ARG A 86 7.50 -9.97 21.01
C ARG A 86 8.93 -10.48 20.86
N ARG A 87 9.12 -11.61 20.18
CA ARG A 87 10.46 -12.17 19.94
C ARG A 87 11.28 -11.26 19.03
N VAL A 88 10.67 -10.72 17.99
CA VAL A 88 11.34 -9.78 17.06
C VAL A 88 11.72 -8.50 17.80
N LEU A 89 10.81 -7.94 18.59
CA LEU A 89 11.07 -6.74 19.38
C LEU A 89 12.22 -6.95 20.38
N SER A 90 12.22 -8.06 21.09
CA SER A 90 13.28 -8.41 22.03
C SER A 90 14.62 -8.58 21.33
N PHE A 91 14.65 -9.21 20.18
CA PHE A 91 15.85 -9.37 19.37
C PHE A 91 16.42 -8.02 18.93
N CYS A 92 15.55 -7.14 18.42
CA CYS A 92 15.96 -5.81 17.98
C CYS A 92 16.50 -4.97 19.13
N ASP A 93 15.86 -5.03 20.29
CA ASP A 93 16.30 -4.33 21.49
C ASP A 93 17.67 -4.83 21.96
N GLU A 94 17.84 -6.16 22.03
CA GLU A 94 19.10 -6.78 22.42
C GLU A 94 20.27 -6.41 21.50
N LYS A 95 20.01 -6.32 20.19
CA LYS A 95 21.04 -6.01 19.18
C LYS A 95 21.20 -4.53 18.91
N GLY A 96 20.37 -3.68 19.49
CA GLY A 96 20.40 -2.23 19.26
C GLY A 96 19.87 -1.82 17.89
N PHE A 97 19.03 -2.64 17.27
CA PHE A 97 18.40 -2.30 15.98
C PHE A 97 17.15 -1.45 16.20
N GLY A 98 17.00 -0.44 15.34
CA GLY A 98 15.72 0.26 15.23
C GLY A 98 14.65 -0.62 14.58
N ILE A 99 13.41 -0.42 14.98
CA ILE A 99 12.29 -1.16 14.40
C ILE A 99 11.09 -0.23 14.22
N GLY A 100 10.43 -0.35 13.09
CA GLY A 100 9.17 0.33 12.81
C GLY A 100 8.06 -0.69 12.65
N MET A 101 6.86 -0.29 13.01
CA MET A 101 5.66 -1.12 12.87
C MET A 101 4.54 -0.30 12.26
N THR A 102 3.70 -0.97 11.48
CA THR A 102 2.43 -0.41 11.03
C THR A 102 1.30 -1.12 11.76
N VAL A 103 0.42 -0.34 12.39
CA VAL A 103 -0.67 -0.86 13.21
C VAL A 103 -2.00 -0.36 12.65
N GLY A 104 -2.48 -1.04 11.61
CA GLY A 104 -3.76 -0.73 10.98
C GLY A 104 -3.86 0.72 10.51
N ASP A 105 -5.05 1.29 10.63
CA ASP A 105 -5.35 2.63 10.14
C ASP A 105 -5.04 3.74 11.14
N GLU A 106 -4.54 3.40 12.30
CA GLU A 106 -4.33 4.32 13.42
C GLU A 106 -2.87 4.78 13.56
N ASP A 107 -2.07 4.53 12.58
CA ASP A 107 -0.63 4.86 12.63
C ASP A 107 -0.34 6.35 12.69
#